data_ab9e898567732fc7c4c1cdbd9c39dd40
#
_entry.id   ab9e898567732fc7c4c1cdbd9c39dd40
#
_cell.length_a   1.000
_cell.length_b   1.000
_cell.length_c   1.000
_cell.angle_alpha   90.00
_cell.angle_beta   90.00
_cell.angle_gamma   90.00
#
_symmetry.space_group_name_H-M   'P 1'
#
loop_
_entity.id
_entity.type
_entity.pdbx_description
1 polymer ?
#
loop_
_entity_poly.entity_id
_entity_poly.type
_entity_poly.pdbx_seq_one_letter_code
_entity_poly.pdbx_strand_id
1 'polypeptide(L)'
;MKDQRQLLREVRTITPNEIEALAYVTTDSSWFLGHFPGEPILPGIALIDMAEQAIIQDAAAKGEEISFKALKRVRFTQPVRPGESLKVNVTCEEAGEETLFTFKVAREETIVCSGQIVAKKKKR
;
A
#
# COMPACT_ATOMS: atom_id res chain seq x y z
N MET A 1 -15.71 -2.17 -14.64
CA MET A 1 -14.72 -1.21 -15.14
C MET A 1 -13.49 -1.22 -14.23
N LYS A 2 -12.32 -1.25 -14.81
CA LYS A 2 -11.09 -1.29 -14.02
C LYS A 2 -10.83 0.09 -13.39
N ASP A 3 -10.56 0.08 -12.09
CA ASP A 3 -10.21 1.31 -11.38
C ASP A 3 -8.79 1.72 -11.76
N GLN A 4 -8.65 2.86 -12.43
CA GLN A 4 -7.35 3.36 -12.88
C GLN A 4 -6.45 3.83 -11.73
N ARG A 5 -6.99 3.94 -10.51
CA ARG A 5 -6.18 4.23 -9.33
C ARG A 5 -5.54 2.99 -8.74
N GLN A 6 -6.06 1.80 -9.08
CA GLN A 6 -5.51 0.55 -8.55
C GLN A 6 -4.23 0.20 -9.28
N LEU A 7 -3.11 0.29 -8.57
CA LEU A 7 -1.78 0.04 -9.13
C LEU A 7 -1.20 -1.32 -8.74
N LEU A 8 -1.83 -2.03 -7.80
CA LEU A 8 -1.35 -3.35 -7.41
C LEU A 8 -1.56 -4.37 -8.53
N ARG A 9 -0.58 -5.24 -8.72
CA ARG A 9 -0.62 -6.31 -9.71
C ARG A 9 -0.73 -7.68 -9.07
N GLU A 10 -0.12 -7.86 -7.92
CA GLU A 10 -0.06 -9.15 -7.25
C GLU A 10 0.10 -8.94 -5.75
N VAL A 11 -0.64 -9.71 -4.97
CA VAL A 11 -0.54 -9.71 -3.52
C VAL A 11 -0.29 -11.15 -3.08
N ARG A 12 0.78 -11.37 -2.30
CA ARG A 12 1.14 -12.69 -1.80
C ARG A 12 1.27 -12.67 -0.29
N THR A 13 0.72 -13.70 0.35
CA THR A 13 0.92 -13.94 1.77
C THR A 13 2.22 -14.74 1.92
N ILE A 14 3.25 -14.13 2.49
CA ILE A 14 4.55 -14.78 2.68
C ILE A 14 4.51 -15.66 3.93
N THR A 15 4.01 -15.09 5.03
CA THR A 15 3.73 -15.81 6.26
C THR A 15 2.39 -15.31 6.80
N PRO A 16 1.80 -15.92 7.86
CA PRO A 16 0.58 -15.36 8.41
C PRO A 16 0.70 -13.89 8.84
N ASN A 17 1.93 -13.42 9.07
CA ASN A 17 2.17 -12.06 9.54
C ASN A 17 2.93 -11.19 8.56
N GLU A 18 3.09 -11.64 7.31
CA GLU A 18 3.83 -10.88 6.32
C GLU A 18 3.18 -10.99 4.94
N ILE A 19 2.99 -9.83 4.30
CA ILE A 19 2.41 -9.71 2.97
C ILE A 19 3.43 -9.03 2.06
N GLU A 20 3.52 -9.48 0.82
CA GLU A 20 4.30 -8.81 -0.20
C GLU A 20 3.38 -8.52 -1.38
N ALA A 21 3.47 -7.32 -1.93
CA ALA A 21 2.69 -6.95 -3.09
C ALA A 21 3.57 -6.27 -4.13
N LEU A 22 3.23 -6.47 -5.39
CA LEU A 22 3.90 -5.83 -6.50
C LEU A 22 2.95 -4.81 -7.12
N ALA A 23 3.50 -3.66 -7.51
CA ALA A 23 2.72 -2.59 -8.11
C ALA A 23 3.48 -2.01 -9.30
N TYR A 24 2.72 -1.48 -10.25
CA TYR A 24 3.27 -0.79 -11.39
C TYR A 24 2.54 0.54 -11.56
N VAL A 25 3.32 1.63 -11.68
CA VAL A 25 2.75 2.96 -11.80
C VAL A 25 2.51 3.25 -13.27
N THR A 26 1.27 3.06 -13.72
CA THR A 26 0.91 3.29 -15.12
C THR A 26 0.91 4.78 -15.45
N THR A 27 1.29 5.11 -16.69
CA THR A 27 1.35 6.50 -17.12
C THR A 27 -0.03 7.15 -17.23
N ASP A 28 -1.07 6.35 -17.41
CA ASP A 28 -2.45 6.83 -17.53
C ASP A 28 -3.24 6.75 -16.24
N SER A 29 -2.56 6.53 -15.11
CA SER A 29 -3.23 6.44 -13.82
C SER A 29 -3.96 7.73 -13.49
N SER A 30 -5.18 7.60 -12.94
CA SER A 30 -5.96 8.76 -12.52
C SER A 30 -5.32 9.51 -11.35
N TRP A 31 -4.34 8.91 -10.68
CA TRP A 31 -3.58 9.61 -9.63
C TRP A 31 -2.82 10.82 -10.15
N PHE A 32 -2.53 10.86 -11.47
CA PHE A 32 -1.80 11.97 -12.06
C PHE A 32 -2.69 13.11 -12.56
N LEU A 33 -4.00 12.96 -12.52
CA LEU A 33 -4.91 13.99 -12.99
C LEU A 33 -4.81 15.24 -12.12
N GLY A 34 -4.50 16.38 -12.73
CA GLY A 34 -4.40 17.64 -12.03
C GLY A 34 -3.17 17.83 -11.17
N HIS A 35 -2.25 16.88 -11.20
CA HIS A 35 -1.01 16.96 -10.42
C HIS A 35 0.20 17.25 -11.30
N PHE A 36 0.94 18.30 -10.94
CA PHE A 36 2.27 18.62 -11.47
C PHE A 36 2.38 18.52 -12.98
N PRO A 37 1.68 19.40 -13.75
CA PRO A 37 1.80 19.40 -15.21
C PRO A 37 3.27 19.53 -15.61
N GLY A 38 3.74 18.65 -16.49
CA GLY A 38 5.11 18.66 -16.96
C GLY A 38 6.07 17.78 -16.18
N GLU A 39 5.79 17.49 -14.89
CA GLU A 39 6.58 16.57 -14.08
C GLU A 39 5.65 15.72 -13.23
N PRO A 40 5.05 14.68 -13.82
CA PRO A 40 4.12 13.85 -13.06
C PRO A 40 4.82 13.08 -11.94
N ILE A 41 4.34 13.27 -10.73
CA ILE A 41 4.82 12.56 -9.54
C ILE A 41 3.60 11.93 -8.87
N LEU A 42 3.72 10.67 -8.49
CA LEU A 42 2.64 9.98 -7.82
C LEU A 42 2.40 10.61 -6.44
N PRO A 43 1.15 11.02 -6.11
CA PRO A 43 0.89 11.57 -4.77
C PRO A 43 1.23 10.57 -3.69
N GLY A 44 1.74 11.06 -2.56
CA GLY A 44 2.10 10.19 -1.44
C GLY A 44 0.94 9.34 -0.95
N ILE A 45 -0.28 9.88 -0.98
CA ILE A 45 -1.46 9.13 -0.54
C ILE A 45 -1.69 7.88 -1.39
N ALA A 46 -1.24 7.86 -2.64
CA ALA A 46 -1.35 6.67 -3.48
C ALA A 46 -0.47 5.54 -2.97
N LEU A 47 0.68 5.86 -2.38
CA LEU A 47 1.58 4.86 -1.80
C LEU A 47 0.96 4.25 -0.54
N ILE A 48 0.30 5.06 0.27
CA ILE A 48 -0.44 4.57 1.43
C ILE A 48 -1.59 3.67 0.97
N ASP A 49 -2.31 4.11 -0.07
CA ASP A 49 -3.41 3.32 -0.63
C ASP A 49 -2.95 1.94 -1.10
N MET A 50 -1.76 1.83 -1.70
CA MET A 50 -1.20 0.54 -2.08
C MET A 50 -1.06 -0.40 -0.89
N ALA A 51 -0.53 0.10 0.23
CA ALA A 51 -0.38 -0.69 1.44
C ALA A 51 -1.74 -1.11 1.98
N GLU A 52 -2.70 -0.19 2.01
CA GLU A 52 -4.06 -0.49 2.48
C GLU A 52 -4.74 -1.54 1.59
N GLN A 53 -4.61 -1.41 0.27
CA GLN A 53 -5.21 -2.38 -0.65
C GLN A 53 -4.59 -3.78 -0.50
N ALA A 54 -3.28 -3.85 -0.28
CA ALA A 54 -2.62 -5.13 -0.04
C ALA A 54 -3.18 -5.79 1.23
N ILE A 55 -3.35 -5.01 2.28
CA ILE A 55 -3.90 -5.49 3.56
C ILE A 55 -5.35 -5.97 3.37
N ILE A 56 -6.16 -5.18 2.65
CA ILE A 56 -7.56 -5.54 2.39
C ILE A 56 -7.67 -6.85 1.62
N GLN A 57 -6.86 -7.01 0.57
CA GLN A 57 -6.90 -8.22 -0.25
C GLN A 57 -6.47 -9.45 0.54
N ASP A 58 -5.42 -9.33 1.36
CA ASP A 58 -4.97 -10.42 2.19
C ASP A 58 -6.04 -10.81 3.22
N ALA A 59 -6.64 -9.80 3.86
CA ALA A 59 -7.70 -10.04 4.85
C ALA A 59 -8.91 -10.73 4.21
N ALA A 60 -9.32 -10.27 3.02
CA ALA A 60 -10.45 -10.87 2.32
C ALA A 60 -10.19 -12.34 1.99
N ALA A 61 -8.97 -12.69 1.60
CA ALA A 61 -8.60 -14.07 1.32
C ALA A 61 -8.67 -14.95 2.57
N LYS A 62 -8.54 -14.35 3.75
CA LYS A 62 -8.63 -15.05 5.04
C LYS A 62 -10.04 -14.99 5.64
N GLY A 63 -11.02 -14.44 4.94
CA GLY A 63 -12.38 -14.29 5.44
C GLY A 63 -12.52 -13.21 6.50
N GLU A 64 -11.66 -12.19 6.45
CA GLU A 64 -11.67 -11.10 7.42
C GLU A 64 -11.98 -9.77 6.77
N GLU A 65 -12.57 -8.87 7.54
CA GLU A 65 -12.77 -7.48 7.18
C GLU A 65 -11.80 -6.62 7.98
N ILE A 66 -11.32 -5.54 7.37
CA ILE A 66 -10.40 -4.61 8.00
C ILE A 66 -11.06 -3.25 8.14
N SER A 67 -10.89 -2.66 9.32
CA SER A 67 -11.31 -1.29 9.59
C SER A 67 -10.07 -0.50 10.00
N PHE A 68 -9.62 0.42 9.15
CA PHE A 68 -8.44 1.23 9.44
C PHE A 68 -8.79 2.31 10.45
N LYS A 69 -7.91 2.49 11.45
CA LYS A 69 -8.15 3.41 12.55
C LYS A 69 -7.19 4.60 12.56
N ALA A 70 -5.92 4.37 12.24
CA ALA A 70 -4.91 5.44 12.32
C ALA A 70 -3.71 5.15 11.45
N LEU A 71 -3.06 6.21 11.03
CA LEU A 71 -1.76 6.16 10.37
C LEU A 71 -0.73 6.73 11.34
N LYS A 72 0.45 6.12 11.39
CA LYS A 72 1.53 6.58 12.27
C LYS A 72 2.86 6.54 11.54
N ARG A 73 3.72 7.50 11.84
CA ARG A 73 5.11 7.50 11.39
C ARG A 73 5.27 7.37 9.87
N VAL A 74 4.35 7.97 9.12
CA VAL A 74 4.43 7.91 7.66
C VAL A 74 5.53 8.83 7.17
N ARG A 75 6.39 8.30 6.31
CA ARG A 75 7.49 9.06 5.71
C ARG A 75 7.52 8.83 4.21
N PHE A 76 7.68 9.90 3.46
CA PHE A 76 7.88 9.87 2.02
C PHE A 76 9.32 10.31 1.77
N THR A 77 10.15 9.41 1.27
CA THR A 77 11.58 9.67 1.17
C THR A 77 12.08 9.92 -0.24
N GLN A 78 11.34 9.46 -1.25
CA GLN A 78 11.71 9.63 -2.65
C GLN A 78 10.46 9.80 -3.50
N PRO A 79 10.50 10.62 -4.56
CA PRO A 79 9.37 10.71 -5.47
C PRO A 79 9.22 9.47 -6.31
N VAL A 80 7.98 9.16 -6.69
CA VAL A 80 7.66 8.04 -7.58
C VAL A 80 7.03 8.59 -8.84
N ARG A 81 7.49 8.11 -10.00
CA ARG A 81 7.06 8.60 -11.31
C ARG A 81 6.40 7.50 -12.13
N PRO A 82 5.67 7.89 -13.18
CA PRO A 82 5.07 6.89 -14.07
C PRO A 82 6.12 5.94 -14.65
N GLY A 83 5.73 4.70 -14.84
CA GLY A 83 6.60 3.68 -15.41
C GLY A 83 7.45 2.94 -14.41
N GLU A 84 7.37 3.32 -13.13
CA GLU A 84 8.17 2.66 -12.11
C GLU A 84 7.43 1.48 -11.48
N SER A 85 8.19 0.44 -11.15
CA SER A 85 7.68 -0.74 -10.46
C SER A 85 8.04 -0.66 -8.99
N LEU A 86 7.10 -1.03 -8.14
CA LEU A 86 7.26 -0.93 -6.70
C LEU A 86 6.96 -2.26 -6.03
N LYS A 87 7.61 -2.48 -4.90
CA LYS A 87 7.33 -3.62 -4.05
C LYS A 87 6.83 -3.09 -2.70
N VAL A 88 5.70 -3.61 -2.26
CA VAL A 88 5.12 -3.26 -0.96
C VAL A 88 5.34 -4.45 -0.02
N ASN A 89 5.93 -4.18 1.13
CA ASN A 89 6.09 -5.20 2.17
C ASN A 89 5.33 -4.74 3.39
N VAL A 90 4.49 -5.62 3.94
CA VAL A 90 3.69 -5.32 5.13
C VAL A 90 3.90 -6.45 6.13
N THR A 91 4.28 -6.08 7.35
CA THR A 91 4.30 -7.02 8.46
C THR A 91 3.23 -6.61 9.46
N CYS A 92 2.68 -7.57 10.20
CA CYS A 92 1.64 -7.25 11.18
C CYS A 92 1.91 -7.93 12.50
N GLU A 93 1.44 -7.26 13.56
CA GLU A 93 1.47 -7.84 14.90
C GLU A 93 0.19 -7.45 15.63
N GLU A 94 -0.26 -8.37 16.49
CA GLU A 94 -1.45 -8.10 17.29
C GLU A 94 -1.07 -7.23 18.49
N ALA A 95 -1.89 -6.22 18.76
CA ALA A 95 -1.68 -5.27 19.84
C ALA A 95 -3.01 -5.08 20.57
N GLY A 96 -3.35 -6.02 21.45
CA GLY A 96 -4.64 -6.03 22.12
C GLY A 96 -5.75 -6.36 21.14
N GLU A 97 -6.75 -5.51 21.06
CA GLU A 97 -7.86 -5.69 20.12
C GLU A 97 -7.56 -5.16 18.73
N GLU A 98 -6.40 -4.52 18.57
CA GLU A 98 -6.02 -3.92 17.30
C GLU A 98 -4.88 -4.70 16.66
N THR A 99 -4.69 -4.48 15.37
CA THR A 99 -3.58 -5.03 14.62
C THR A 99 -2.72 -3.87 14.13
N LEU A 100 -1.43 -3.95 14.37
CA LEU A 100 -0.48 -2.95 13.88
C LEU A 100 0.19 -3.50 12.62
N PHE A 101 0.04 -2.78 11.52
CA PHE A 101 0.70 -3.10 10.26
C PHE A 101 1.84 -2.13 10.06
N THR A 102 3.02 -2.66 9.76
CA THR A 102 4.19 -1.84 9.39
C THR A 102 4.46 -2.07 7.92
N PHE A 103 4.48 -1.00 7.13
CA PHE A 103 4.63 -1.13 5.69
C PHE A 103 5.85 -0.37 5.18
N LYS A 104 6.41 -0.88 4.09
CA LYS A 104 7.48 -0.24 3.32
C LYS A 104 7.15 -0.40 1.85
N VAL A 105 7.34 0.68 1.11
CA VAL A 105 7.21 0.67 -0.35
C VAL A 105 8.59 0.98 -0.91
N ALA A 106 9.08 0.14 -1.80
CA ALA A 106 10.42 0.27 -2.35
C ALA A 106 10.42 0.23 -3.87
N ARG A 107 11.31 1.01 -4.46
CA ARG A 107 11.66 0.96 -5.87
C ARG A 107 13.05 0.33 -5.91
N GLU A 108 13.11 -0.91 -6.41
CA GLU A 108 14.34 -1.71 -6.31
C GLU A 108 14.75 -1.80 -4.83
N GLU A 109 15.93 -1.35 -4.46
CA GLU A 109 16.40 -1.40 -3.07
C GLU A 109 16.19 -0.10 -2.31
N THR A 110 15.57 0.90 -2.95
CA THR A 110 15.37 2.21 -2.33
C THR A 110 13.96 2.31 -1.77
N ILE A 111 13.85 2.56 -0.46
CA ILE A 111 12.55 2.79 0.17
C ILE A 111 12.06 4.18 -0.24
N VAL A 112 10.84 4.25 -0.78
CA VAL A 112 10.23 5.52 -1.19
C VAL A 112 9.17 5.98 -0.20
N CYS A 113 8.60 5.05 0.58
CA CYS A 113 7.59 5.37 1.58
C CYS A 113 7.62 4.29 2.67
N SER A 114 7.33 4.69 3.90
CA SER A 114 7.18 3.76 5.01
C SER A 114 6.20 4.32 6.02
N GLY A 115 5.66 3.46 6.88
CA GLY A 115 4.76 3.90 7.92
C GLY A 115 4.10 2.75 8.63
N GLN A 116 3.14 3.10 9.48
CA GLN A 116 2.38 2.13 10.24
C GLN A 116 0.89 2.44 10.12
N ILE A 117 0.10 1.39 10.11
CA ILE A 117 -1.36 1.47 10.05
C ILE A 117 -1.92 0.68 11.20
N VAL A 118 -2.78 1.33 12.01
CA VAL A 118 -3.51 0.66 13.07
C VAL A 118 -4.88 0.31 12.55
N ALA A 119 -5.31 -0.93 12.75
CA ALA A 119 -6.59 -1.41 12.24
C ALA A 119 -7.23 -2.40 13.20
N LYS A 120 -8.50 -2.67 12.97
CA LYS A 120 -9.22 -3.74 13.63
C LYS A 120 -9.67 -4.76 12.60
N LYS A 121 -9.51 -6.03 12.92
CA LYS A 121 -9.97 -7.13 12.09
C LYS A 121 -11.27 -7.69 12.63
N LYS A 122 -12.15 -8.07 11.73
CA LYS A 122 -13.40 -8.73 12.09
C LYS A 122 -13.61 -9.90 11.15
N LYS A 123 -13.89 -11.06 11.69
CA LYS A 123 -14.22 -12.22 10.87
C LYS A 123 -15.61 -12.08 10.31
N ARG A 124 -15.76 -12.46 9.06
CA ARG A 124 -17.06 -12.48 8.39
C ARG A 124 -17.89 -13.67 8.84
#